data_44dbebf6045bf6d8ff831ea9a0ba89f1
#
_entry.id   44dbebf6045bf6d8ff831ea9a0ba89f1
#
_cell.length_a   1.000
_cell.length_b   1.000
_cell.length_c   1.000
_cell.angle_alpha   90.00
_cell.angle_beta   90.00
_cell.angle_gamma   90.00
#
_symmetry.space_group_name_H-M   'P 1'
#
loop_
_entity.id
_entity.type
_entity.pdbx_description
1 polymer ?
#
loop_
_entity_poly.entity_id
_entity_poly.type
_entity_poly.pdbx_seq_one_letter_code
_entity_poly.pdbx_strand_id
1 'polypeptide(L)'
;MTDRQTKILEIVNQKKKVEVATLSKMLEVSQVTIRKDLDALEELNFLTREHGYATMKNMSDISNRMAFCYETKQRIAAKASEIVSDGETIMVESGSSCALLVKQLSETKKDITVITNSSYIARFIRESEGGVTKVIVLGGEYQKEAEVMVGPLVKTCAEAFYVDKLFMGTDGYIPGIGFTSGDMLRVEAAKSMMGSARNSIILTDSSKFSEHGVVMQSKFKDIDM
;
A
#
# COMPACT_ATOMS: atom_id res chain seq x y z
N MET A 1 16.00 0.31 8.06
CA MET A 1 16.24 -1.04 7.48
C MET A 1 17.50 -1.00 6.62
N THR A 2 18.31 -2.07 6.62
CA THR A 2 19.46 -2.19 5.72
C THR A 2 19.05 -2.81 4.39
N ASP A 3 19.86 -2.60 3.31
CA ASP A 3 19.61 -3.23 2.00
C ASP A 3 19.51 -4.76 2.09
N ARG A 4 20.30 -5.38 3.00
CA ARG A 4 20.24 -6.81 3.23
C ARG A 4 18.90 -7.23 3.86
N GLN A 5 18.40 -6.50 4.83
CA GLN A 5 17.09 -6.75 5.44
C GLN A 5 15.95 -6.62 4.42
N THR A 6 16.02 -5.64 3.53
CA THR A 6 15.07 -5.49 2.42
C THR A 6 15.09 -6.72 1.50
N LYS A 7 16.29 -7.18 1.09
CA LYS A 7 16.44 -8.41 0.27
C LYS A 7 15.92 -9.67 1.00
N ILE A 8 16.11 -9.77 2.31
CA ILE A 8 15.56 -10.89 3.10
C ILE A 8 14.03 -10.89 3.00
N LEU A 9 13.38 -9.74 3.19
CA LEU A 9 11.92 -9.63 3.09
C LEU A 9 11.41 -9.99 1.69
N GLU A 10 12.09 -9.56 0.64
CA GLU A 10 11.74 -9.91 -0.76
C GLU A 10 11.80 -11.42 -0.99
N ILE A 11 12.89 -12.07 -0.57
CA ILE A 11 13.07 -13.52 -0.72
C ILE A 11 12.00 -14.28 0.09
N VAL A 12 11.76 -13.87 1.34
CA VAL A 12 10.78 -14.54 2.21
C VAL A 12 9.37 -14.34 1.68
N ASN A 13 9.05 -13.17 1.11
CA ASN A 13 7.75 -12.91 0.50
C ASN A 13 7.51 -13.78 -0.74
N GLN A 14 8.49 -13.89 -1.64
CA GLN A 14 8.38 -14.72 -2.85
C GLN A 14 8.21 -16.20 -2.51
N LYS A 15 9.01 -16.70 -1.57
CA LYS A 15 9.04 -18.13 -1.21
C LYS A 15 8.03 -18.51 -0.12
N LYS A 16 7.35 -17.53 0.49
CA LYS A 16 6.40 -17.62 1.61
C LYS A 16 7.02 -18.17 2.91
N LYS A 17 7.94 -19.13 2.83
CA LYS A 17 8.69 -19.71 3.94
C LYS A 17 10.11 -20.05 3.47
N VAL A 18 11.13 -19.59 4.19
CA VAL A 18 12.55 -19.78 3.81
C VAL A 18 13.38 -20.17 5.01
N GLU A 19 14.26 -21.15 4.81
CA GLU A 19 15.21 -21.61 5.83
C GLU A 19 16.37 -20.62 5.98
N VAL A 20 16.83 -20.39 7.22
CA VAL A 20 17.98 -19.52 7.54
C VAL A 20 19.23 -19.91 6.76
N ALA A 21 19.48 -21.21 6.59
CA ALA A 21 20.61 -21.71 5.82
C ALA A 21 20.52 -21.33 4.33
N THR A 22 19.30 -21.32 3.77
CA THR A 22 19.05 -20.90 2.39
C THR A 22 19.28 -19.41 2.21
N LEU A 23 18.79 -18.56 3.14
CA LEU A 23 19.05 -17.11 3.14
C LEU A 23 20.54 -16.81 3.23
N SER A 24 21.27 -17.54 4.10
CA SER A 24 22.72 -17.42 4.26
C SER A 24 23.45 -17.67 2.94
N LYS A 25 23.08 -18.72 2.20
CA LYS A 25 23.66 -19.03 0.88
C LYS A 25 23.30 -18.00 -0.18
N MET A 26 22.04 -17.58 -0.25
CA MET A 26 21.56 -16.64 -1.27
C MET A 26 22.16 -15.24 -1.12
N LEU A 27 22.43 -14.82 0.12
CA LEU A 27 22.94 -13.48 0.44
C LEU A 27 24.44 -13.48 0.75
N GLU A 28 25.10 -14.63 0.66
CA GLU A 28 26.56 -14.82 0.86
C GLU A 28 27.05 -14.29 2.22
N VAL A 29 26.27 -14.46 3.28
CA VAL A 29 26.62 -14.06 4.64
C VAL A 29 26.40 -15.21 5.62
N SER A 30 27.04 -15.12 6.80
CA SER A 30 26.93 -16.19 7.82
C SER A 30 25.49 -16.34 8.32
N GLN A 31 25.11 -17.55 8.74
CA GLN A 31 23.81 -17.79 9.39
C GLN A 31 23.62 -16.96 10.65
N VAL A 32 24.70 -16.61 11.36
CA VAL A 32 24.66 -15.73 12.53
C VAL A 32 24.21 -14.32 12.12
N THR A 33 24.74 -13.82 11.00
CA THR A 33 24.33 -12.50 10.45
C THR A 33 22.87 -12.52 10.03
N ILE A 34 22.43 -13.58 9.32
CA ILE A 34 21.01 -13.72 8.94
C ILE A 34 20.11 -13.77 10.17
N ARG A 35 20.47 -14.51 11.23
CA ARG A 35 19.67 -14.57 12.45
C ARG A 35 19.50 -13.19 13.08
N LYS A 36 20.57 -12.39 13.16
CA LYS A 36 20.49 -11.01 13.68
C LYS A 36 19.57 -10.12 12.84
N ASP A 37 19.64 -10.23 11.51
CA ASP A 37 18.74 -9.48 10.63
C ASP A 37 17.30 -9.94 10.80
N LEU A 38 17.06 -11.24 10.90
CA LEU A 38 15.72 -11.79 11.13
C LEU A 38 15.18 -11.41 12.51
N ASP A 39 16.00 -11.36 13.56
CA ASP A 39 15.60 -10.91 14.89
C ASP A 39 15.12 -9.46 14.82
N ALA A 40 15.88 -8.57 14.18
CA ALA A 40 15.50 -7.18 13.98
C ALA A 40 14.21 -7.02 13.15
N LEU A 41 14.02 -7.85 12.11
CA LEU A 41 12.81 -7.84 11.30
C LEU A 41 11.58 -8.41 12.03
N GLU A 42 11.80 -9.35 12.94
CA GLU A 42 10.75 -9.91 13.80
C GLU A 42 10.31 -8.90 14.87
N GLU A 43 11.25 -8.18 15.49
CA GLU A 43 10.95 -7.07 16.41
C GLU A 43 10.15 -5.96 15.73
N LEU A 44 10.45 -5.68 14.46
CA LEU A 44 9.69 -4.75 13.61
C LEU A 44 8.37 -5.35 13.07
N ASN A 45 8.04 -6.57 13.43
CA ASN A 45 6.79 -7.25 13.10
C ASN A 45 6.60 -7.62 11.61
N PHE A 46 7.66 -7.65 10.80
CA PHE A 46 7.60 -7.98 9.37
C PHE A 46 7.51 -9.47 9.08
N LEU A 47 8.13 -10.29 9.90
CA LEU A 47 8.18 -11.74 9.74
C LEU A 47 8.13 -12.45 11.09
N THR A 48 7.95 -13.75 11.07
CA THR A 48 8.11 -14.64 12.23
C THR A 48 9.18 -15.66 11.96
N ARG A 49 9.86 -16.09 13.03
CA ARG A 49 10.84 -17.18 12.99
C ARG A 49 10.30 -18.37 13.74
N GLU A 50 10.21 -19.49 13.05
CA GLU A 50 9.82 -20.77 13.65
C GLU A 50 10.75 -21.88 13.17
N HIS A 51 11.36 -22.61 14.10
CA HIS A 51 12.16 -23.81 13.83
C HIS A 51 13.24 -23.64 12.73
N GLY A 52 13.91 -22.47 12.68
CA GLY A 52 14.96 -22.20 11.69
C GLY A 52 14.46 -21.71 10.33
N TYR A 53 13.17 -21.42 10.21
CA TYR A 53 12.54 -20.80 9.04
C TYR A 53 12.12 -19.37 9.34
N ALA A 54 12.14 -18.53 8.31
CA ALA A 54 11.51 -17.22 8.28
C ALA A 54 10.24 -17.29 7.42
N THR A 55 9.15 -16.71 7.92
CA THR A 55 7.85 -16.67 7.26
C THR A 55 7.32 -15.24 7.36
N MET A 56 6.79 -14.68 6.25
CA MET A 56 6.17 -13.35 6.32
C MET A 56 4.99 -13.35 7.28
N LYS A 57 4.95 -12.35 8.12
CA LYS A 57 3.78 -12.07 8.94
C LYS A 57 2.69 -11.48 8.03
N ASN A 58 1.48 -11.48 8.50
CA ASN A 58 0.27 -11.13 7.76
C ASN A 58 0.47 -10.00 6.72
N MET A 59 0.39 -10.32 5.42
CA MET A 59 0.49 -9.34 4.32
C MET A 59 -0.75 -8.43 4.21
N SER A 60 -1.80 -8.67 5.00
CA SER A 60 -2.90 -7.72 5.14
C SER A 60 -2.51 -6.51 5.99
N ASP A 61 -1.47 -6.63 6.83
CA ASP A 61 -0.95 -5.52 7.64
C ASP A 61 -0.28 -4.47 6.74
N ILE A 62 -0.75 -3.24 6.85
CA ILE A 62 -0.28 -2.12 6.02
C ILE A 62 1.18 -1.78 6.31
N SER A 63 1.66 -1.94 7.54
CA SER A 63 3.05 -1.67 7.92
C SER A 63 4.00 -2.65 7.21
N ASN A 64 3.61 -3.94 7.14
CA ASN A 64 4.36 -4.96 6.41
C ASN A 64 4.40 -4.64 4.91
N ARG A 65 3.26 -4.25 4.33
CA ARG A 65 3.20 -3.83 2.92
C ARG A 65 4.02 -2.57 2.65
N MET A 66 4.12 -1.66 3.61
CA MET A 66 4.91 -0.43 3.49
C MET A 66 6.40 -0.74 3.32
N ALA A 67 6.94 -1.65 4.10
CA ALA A 67 8.36 -1.98 4.07
C ALA A 67 8.77 -2.75 2.80
N PHE A 68 7.84 -3.48 2.20
CA PHE A 68 8.11 -4.26 0.99
C PHE A 68 8.23 -3.35 -0.24
N CYS A 69 9.31 -3.49 -1.02
CA CYS A 69 9.62 -2.66 -2.20
C CYS A 69 9.59 -1.15 -1.88
N TYR A 70 10.03 -0.73 -0.69
CA TYR A 70 9.90 0.64 -0.20
C TYR A 70 10.47 1.69 -1.16
N GLU A 71 11.70 1.51 -1.64
CA GLU A 71 12.35 2.45 -2.57
C GLU A 71 11.60 2.57 -3.90
N THR A 72 11.12 1.44 -4.45
CA THR A 72 10.32 1.45 -5.67
C THR A 72 9.02 2.21 -5.47
N LYS A 73 8.34 1.99 -4.34
CA LYS A 73 7.12 2.71 -3.99
C LYS A 73 7.34 4.19 -3.74
N GLN A 74 8.49 4.58 -3.16
CA GLN A 74 8.86 5.98 -3.04
C GLN A 74 9.02 6.65 -4.42
N ARG A 75 9.65 5.97 -5.38
CA ARG A 75 9.78 6.48 -6.76
C ARG A 75 8.43 6.62 -7.45
N ILE A 76 7.52 5.65 -7.26
CA ILE A 76 6.15 5.72 -7.76
C ILE A 76 5.42 6.91 -7.11
N ALA A 77 5.51 7.08 -5.81
CA ALA A 77 4.90 8.18 -5.07
C ALA A 77 5.42 9.54 -5.53
N ALA A 78 6.75 9.68 -5.71
CA ALA A 78 7.35 10.89 -6.24
C ALA A 78 6.81 11.23 -7.63
N LYS A 79 6.74 10.24 -8.54
CA LYS A 79 6.19 10.44 -9.88
C LYS A 79 4.70 10.79 -9.85
N ALA A 80 3.92 10.14 -9.01
CA ALA A 80 2.50 10.44 -8.84
C ALA A 80 2.25 11.85 -8.25
N SER A 81 3.15 12.35 -7.39
CA SER A 81 3.04 13.69 -6.81
C SER A 81 3.18 14.81 -7.85
N GLU A 82 3.85 14.56 -8.98
CA GLU A 82 4.04 15.57 -10.05
C GLU A 82 2.70 15.98 -10.71
N ILE A 83 1.71 15.09 -10.71
CA ILE A 83 0.39 15.36 -11.31
C ILE A 83 -0.61 15.96 -10.32
N VAL A 84 -0.22 16.23 -9.09
CA VAL A 84 -1.04 16.90 -8.07
C VAL A 84 -0.60 18.35 -7.95
N SER A 85 -1.56 19.28 -7.96
CA SER A 85 -1.33 20.72 -7.85
C SER A 85 -1.53 21.22 -6.41
N ASP A 86 -0.88 22.31 -6.04
CA ASP A 86 -1.15 22.99 -4.76
C ASP A 86 -2.64 23.39 -4.67
N GLY A 87 -3.21 23.29 -3.48
CA GLY A 87 -4.63 23.59 -3.22
C GLY A 87 -5.61 22.51 -3.67
N GLU A 88 -5.13 21.39 -4.23
CA GLU A 88 -6.00 20.36 -4.81
C GLU A 88 -6.65 19.48 -3.72
N THR A 89 -7.91 19.09 -3.98
CA THR A 89 -8.59 18.04 -3.21
C THR A 89 -8.52 16.72 -4.00
N ILE A 90 -7.94 15.71 -3.40
CA ILE A 90 -7.77 14.38 -4.01
C ILE A 90 -8.38 13.28 -3.15
N MET A 91 -8.80 12.19 -3.77
CA MET A 91 -9.09 10.94 -3.07
C MET A 91 -7.87 10.01 -3.07
N VAL A 92 -7.62 9.36 -1.94
CA VAL A 92 -6.52 8.42 -1.79
C VAL A 92 -7.05 7.18 -1.07
N GLU A 93 -7.11 6.06 -1.79
CA GLU A 93 -7.52 4.76 -1.25
C GLU A 93 -6.40 4.17 -0.37
N SER A 94 -6.74 3.20 0.47
CA SER A 94 -5.78 2.52 1.32
C SER A 94 -4.72 1.76 0.50
N GLY A 95 -3.48 1.90 0.86
CA GLY A 95 -2.38 1.17 0.22
C GLY A 95 -1.02 1.76 0.58
N SER A 96 0.02 0.93 0.58
CA SER A 96 1.36 1.39 0.95
C SER A 96 1.94 2.42 -0.03
N SER A 97 1.72 2.25 -1.34
CA SER A 97 2.12 3.25 -2.34
C SER A 97 1.34 4.55 -2.19
N CYS A 98 0.05 4.46 -1.85
CA CYS A 98 -0.82 5.60 -1.60
C CYS A 98 -0.38 6.38 -0.33
N ALA A 99 -0.01 5.67 0.73
CA ALA A 99 0.52 6.32 1.93
C ALA A 99 1.84 7.06 1.66
N LEU A 100 2.74 6.48 0.84
CA LEU A 100 3.97 7.16 0.41
C LEU A 100 3.71 8.35 -0.51
N LEU A 101 2.66 8.29 -1.37
CA LEU A 101 2.23 9.47 -2.12
C LEU A 101 1.84 10.60 -1.18
N VAL A 102 1.03 10.32 -0.17
CA VAL A 102 0.60 11.34 0.81
C VAL A 102 1.80 11.92 1.57
N LYS A 103 2.78 11.08 1.92
CA LYS A 103 4.05 11.57 2.48
C LYS A 103 4.75 12.55 1.54
N GLN A 104 4.92 12.17 0.29
CA GLN A 104 5.56 12.99 -0.73
C GLN A 104 4.83 14.32 -0.93
N LEU A 105 3.48 14.30 -0.93
CA LEU A 105 2.66 15.52 -1.03
C LEU A 105 2.85 16.43 0.19
N SER A 106 2.93 15.86 1.40
CA SER A 106 3.19 16.65 2.62
C SER A 106 4.53 17.37 2.57
N GLU A 107 5.54 16.79 1.90
CA GLU A 107 6.88 17.35 1.79
C GLU A 107 7.02 18.36 0.64
N THR A 108 6.22 18.23 -0.45
CA THR A 108 6.48 18.94 -1.71
C THR A 108 5.36 19.84 -2.19
N LYS A 109 4.17 19.77 -1.59
CA LYS A 109 2.98 20.53 -2.00
C LYS A 109 2.46 21.38 -0.86
N LYS A 110 1.46 22.26 -1.16
CA LYS A 110 0.81 23.14 -0.20
C LYS A 110 -0.71 23.04 -0.32
N ASP A 111 -1.38 23.18 0.83
CA ASP A 111 -2.86 23.26 0.93
C ASP A 111 -3.63 22.09 0.32
N ILE A 112 -3.06 20.87 0.37
CA ILE A 112 -3.72 19.67 -0.14
C ILE A 112 -4.79 19.20 0.83
N THR A 113 -5.97 18.89 0.30
CA THR A 113 -7.02 18.15 1.02
C THR A 113 -7.02 16.69 0.56
N VAL A 114 -6.88 15.76 1.50
CA VAL A 114 -6.92 14.31 1.25
C VAL A 114 -8.22 13.73 1.77
N ILE A 115 -9.01 13.10 0.90
CA ILE A 115 -10.17 12.27 1.24
C ILE A 115 -9.74 10.82 1.18
N THR A 116 -9.88 10.05 2.27
CA THR A 116 -9.38 8.68 2.33
C THR A 116 -10.30 7.79 3.16
N ASN A 117 -10.33 6.49 2.83
CA ASN A 117 -10.93 5.46 3.68
C ASN A 117 -9.89 4.78 4.61
N SER A 118 -8.65 5.28 4.66
CA SER A 118 -7.56 4.68 5.45
C SER A 118 -7.28 5.48 6.72
N SER A 119 -7.44 4.83 7.88
CA SER A 119 -7.00 5.38 9.16
C SER A 119 -5.47 5.44 9.27
N TYR A 120 -4.77 4.53 8.58
CA TYR A 120 -3.31 4.56 8.48
C TYR A 120 -2.82 5.86 7.83
N ILE A 121 -3.39 6.22 6.67
CA ILE A 121 -3.06 7.47 5.98
C ILE A 121 -3.40 8.69 6.85
N ALA A 122 -4.56 8.70 7.49
CA ALA A 122 -4.98 9.79 8.35
C ALA A 122 -4.02 9.97 9.55
N ARG A 123 -3.59 8.88 10.19
CA ARG A 123 -2.58 8.90 11.27
C ARG A 123 -1.24 9.40 10.75
N PHE A 124 -0.81 8.92 9.59
CA PHE A 124 0.45 9.27 8.98
C PHE A 124 0.55 10.77 8.66
N ILE A 125 -0.53 11.38 8.16
CA ILE A 125 -0.61 12.83 7.91
C ILE A 125 -0.49 13.60 9.22
N ARG A 126 -1.15 13.16 10.30
CA ARG A 126 -1.07 13.80 11.61
C ARG A 126 0.37 13.88 12.15
N GLU A 127 1.19 12.89 11.83
CA GLU A 127 2.59 12.80 12.26
C GLU A 127 3.54 13.56 11.33
N SER A 128 3.04 14.10 10.21
CA SER A 128 3.82 14.85 9.23
C SER A 128 3.59 16.35 9.41
N GLU A 129 4.65 17.13 9.43
CA GLU A 129 4.59 18.58 9.31
C GLU A 129 4.68 18.94 7.83
N GLY A 130 3.60 19.51 7.23
CA GLY A 130 3.71 19.90 5.82
C GLY A 130 2.42 20.15 5.07
N GLY A 131 2.49 20.03 3.75
CA GLY A 131 1.55 20.55 2.77
C GLY A 131 0.15 19.92 2.71
N VAL A 132 -0.10 18.78 3.37
CA VAL A 132 -1.46 18.26 3.54
C VAL A 132 -2.09 18.94 4.75
N THR A 133 -3.01 19.85 4.49
CA THR A 133 -3.62 20.70 5.51
C THR A 133 -4.96 20.19 6.02
N LYS A 134 -5.63 19.32 5.25
CA LYS A 134 -6.94 18.77 5.62
C LYS A 134 -7.06 17.30 5.26
N VAL A 135 -7.60 16.53 6.19
CA VAL A 135 -7.93 15.11 5.98
C VAL A 135 -9.41 14.88 6.25
N ILE A 136 -10.08 14.22 5.32
CA ILE A 136 -11.45 13.75 5.46
C ILE A 136 -11.41 12.22 5.43
N VAL A 137 -11.82 11.60 6.53
CA VAL A 137 -11.86 10.13 6.62
C VAL A 137 -13.27 9.66 6.32
N LEU A 138 -13.41 8.83 5.28
CA LEU A 138 -14.65 8.18 4.92
C LEU A 138 -14.98 7.12 5.99
N GLY A 139 -16.14 7.22 6.60
CA GLY A 139 -16.61 6.27 7.62
C GLY A 139 -16.93 4.89 7.06
N GLY A 140 -16.97 3.87 7.93
CA GLY A 140 -17.27 2.50 7.51
C GLY A 140 -16.97 1.48 8.60
N GLU A 141 -17.07 0.19 8.27
CA GLU A 141 -16.58 -0.90 9.09
C GLU A 141 -15.05 -0.91 9.07
N TYR A 142 -14.43 -1.03 10.22
CA TYR A 142 -12.97 -0.97 10.34
C TYR A 142 -12.31 -2.35 10.23
N GLN A 143 -11.52 -2.54 9.19
CA GLN A 143 -10.62 -3.69 9.05
C GLN A 143 -9.29 -3.40 9.72
N LYS A 144 -9.05 -4.04 10.88
CA LYS A 144 -7.93 -3.75 11.78
C LYS A 144 -6.56 -3.94 11.13
N GLU A 145 -6.34 -5.05 10.41
CA GLU A 145 -5.03 -5.39 9.83
C GLU A 145 -4.64 -4.44 8.68
N ALA A 146 -5.61 -4.02 7.90
CA ALA A 146 -5.40 -3.10 6.77
C ALA A 146 -5.52 -1.64 7.18
N GLU A 147 -5.98 -1.35 8.39
CA GLU A 147 -6.28 -0.02 8.91
C GLU A 147 -7.16 0.80 7.93
N VAL A 148 -8.23 0.18 7.44
CA VAL A 148 -9.09 0.74 6.41
C VAL A 148 -10.58 0.59 6.76
N MET A 149 -11.39 1.58 6.38
CA MET A 149 -12.84 1.51 6.42
C MET A 149 -13.38 0.90 5.13
N VAL A 150 -14.36 0.00 5.28
CA VAL A 150 -15.03 -0.70 4.18
C VAL A 150 -16.54 -0.70 4.37
N GLY A 151 -17.26 -1.28 3.42
CA GLY A 151 -18.71 -1.46 3.49
C GLY A 151 -19.53 -0.27 3.01
N PRO A 152 -20.87 -0.34 3.13
CA PRO A 152 -21.79 0.60 2.44
C PRO A 152 -21.67 2.04 2.93
N LEU A 153 -21.22 2.29 4.16
CA LEU A 153 -20.99 3.65 4.65
C LEU A 153 -19.87 4.36 3.90
N VAL A 154 -18.82 3.64 3.47
CA VAL A 154 -17.78 4.23 2.62
C VAL A 154 -18.38 4.79 1.33
N LYS A 155 -19.29 4.03 0.70
CA LYS A 155 -20.01 4.47 -0.49
C LYS A 155 -20.80 5.74 -0.23
N THR A 156 -21.64 5.74 0.80
CA THR A 156 -22.46 6.91 1.17
C THR A 156 -21.61 8.15 1.44
N CYS A 157 -20.47 7.97 2.14
CA CYS A 157 -19.55 9.07 2.40
C CYS A 157 -18.85 9.56 1.11
N ALA A 158 -18.40 8.63 0.23
CA ALA A 158 -17.72 8.98 -1.00
C ALA A 158 -18.62 9.75 -1.98
N GLU A 159 -19.90 9.36 -2.09
CA GLU A 159 -20.90 10.01 -2.95
C GLU A 159 -21.17 11.50 -2.59
N ALA A 160 -20.75 11.96 -1.40
CA ALA A 160 -20.82 13.37 -1.02
C ALA A 160 -19.72 14.22 -1.70
N PHE A 161 -18.80 13.62 -2.42
CA PHE A 161 -17.66 14.28 -3.05
C PHE A 161 -17.59 13.95 -4.53
N TYR A 162 -16.96 14.84 -5.30
CA TYR A 162 -16.50 14.57 -6.65
C TYR A 162 -15.16 15.27 -6.85
N VAL A 163 -14.11 14.52 -7.10
CA VAL A 163 -12.74 15.01 -7.21
C VAL A 163 -12.15 14.74 -8.60
N ASP A 164 -11.12 15.48 -8.98
CA ASP A 164 -10.45 15.23 -10.26
C ASP A 164 -9.61 13.95 -10.25
N LYS A 165 -9.05 13.54 -9.11
CA LYS A 165 -8.12 12.40 -9.03
C LYS A 165 -8.40 11.52 -7.82
N LEU A 166 -8.46 10.21 -8.11
CA LEU A 166 -8.35 9.13 -7.13
C LEU A 166 -7.05 8.39 -7.35
N PHE A 167 -6.27 8.23 -6.30
CA PHE A 167 -5.11 7.35 -6.26
C PHE A 167 -5.44 6.08 -5.47
N MET A 168 -5.15 4.92 -6.05
CA MET A 168 -5.49 3.63 -5.46
C MET A 168 -4.39 2.60 -5.70
N GLY A 169 -4.32 1.60 -4.82
CA GLY A 169 -3.44 0.44 -5.00
C GLY A 169 -4.12 -0.72 -5.70
N THR A 170 -3.37 -1.80 -5.90
CA THR A 170 -3.91 -3.10 -6.33
C THR A 170 -3.12 -4.23 -5.68
N ASP A 171 -3.77 -5.40 -5.51
CA ASP A 171 -3.09 -6.59 -5.02
C ASP A 171 -2.58 -7.48 -6.16
N GLY A 172 -3.12 -7.35 -7.36
CA GLY A 172 -2.73 -8.18 -8.48
C GLY A 172 -3.29 -7.72 -9.83
N TYR A 173 -2.93 -8.47 -10.85
CA TYR A 173 -3.17 -8.13 -12.25
C TYR A 173 -3.47 -9.39 -13.09
N ILE A 174 -4.41 -9.30 -14.02
CA ILE A 174 -4.68 -10.33 -15.02
C ILE A 174 -4.52 -9.71 -16.40
N PRO A 175 -3.57 -10.22 -17.25
CA PRO A 175 -3.33 -9.71 -18.59
C PRO A 175 -4.60 -9.66 -19.43
N GLY A 176 -4.85 -8.55 -20.12
CA GLY A 176 -6.02 -8.34 -20.97
C GLY A 176 -7.36 -8.15 -20.24
N ILE A 177 -7.41 -8.28 -18.92
CA ILE A 177 -8.63 -8.17 -18.12
C ILE A 177 -8.62 -6.93 -17.24
N GLY A 178 -7.67 -6.82 -16.29
CA GLY A 178 -7.60 -5.69 -15.38
C GLY A 178 -6.90 -6.00 -14.07
N PHE A 179 -7.23 -5.22 -13.04
CA PHE A 179 -6.64 -5.28 -11.72
C PHE A 179 -7.53 -6.04 -10.74
N THR A 180 -6.91 -6.73 -9.79
CA THR A 180 -7.59 -7.62 -8.86
C THR A 180 -7.15 -7.42 -7.43
N SER A 181 -7.98 -7.86 -6.48
CA SER A 181 -7.67 -7.86 -5.05
C SER A 181 -8.15 -9.16 -4.38
N GLY A 182 -7.67 -9.41 -3.18
CA GLY A 182 -8.09 -10.55 -2.37
C GLY A 182 -9.32 -10.31 -1.48
N ASP A 183 -9.76 -9.06 -1.31
CA ASP A 183 -10.81 -8.67 -0.36
C ASP A 183 -11.96 -7.94 -1.07
N MET A 184 -13.17 -8.53 -1.00
CA MET A 184 -14.36 -8.01 -1.66
C MET A 184 -14.79 -6.65 -1.10
N LEU A 185 -14.78 -6.47 0.23
CA LEU A 185 -15.24 -5.24 0.85
C LEU A 185 -14.30 -4.06 0.54
N ARG A 186 -12.99 -4.31 0.47
CA ARG A 186 -12.02 -3.30 0.00
C ARG A 186 -12.23 -2.94 -1.46
N VAL A 187 -12.52 -3.93 -2.30
CA VAL A 187 -12.85 -3.69 -3.72
C VAL A 187 -14.12 -2.85 -3.85
N GLU A 188 -15.17 -3.13 -3.09
CA GLU A 188 -16.41 -2.34 -3.11
C GLU A 188 -16.16 -0.88 -2.66
N ALA A 189 -15.35 -0.68 -1.62
CA ALA A 189 -14.95 0.66 -1.19
C ALA A 189 -14.18 1.39 -2.30
N ALA A 190 -13.18 0.76 -2.91
CA ALA A 190 -12.40 1.31 -4.01
C ALA A 190 -13.29 1.69 -5.22
N LYS A 191 -14.21 0.81 -5.63
CA LYS A 191 -15.18 1.09 -6.70
C LYS A 191 -16.10 2.26 -6.37
N SER A 192 -16.51 2.40 -5.13
CA SER A 192 -17.32 3.52 -4.68
C SER A 192 -16.55 4.83 -4.78
N MET A 193 -15.28 4.84 -4.40
CA MET A 193 -14.40 5.99 -4.56
C MET A 193 -14.13 6.32 -6.04
N MET A 194 -13.98 5.30 -6.91
CA MET A 194 -13.86 5.49 -8.37
C MET A 194 -15.08 6.19 -8.95
N GLY A 195 -16.29 5.89 -8.49
CA GLY A 195 -17.52 6.57 -8.90
C GLY A 195 -17.59 8.05 -8.53
N SER A 196 -16.77 8.48 -7.57
CA SER A 196 -16.68 9.86 -7.06
C SER A 196 -15.43 10.61 -7.55
N ALA A 197 -14.74 10.09 -8.57
CA ALA A 197 -13.54 10.69 -9.14
C ALA A 197 -13.64 10.75 -10.67
N ARG A 198 -13.04 11.79 -11.24
CA ARG A 198 -12.96 11.94 -12.69
C ARG A 198 -11.91 11.03 -13.31
N ASN A 199 -10.75 10.90 -12.65
CA ASN A 199 -9.63 10.08 -13.10
C ASN A 199 -9.23 9.10 -11.99
N SER A 200 -9.15 7.83 -12.34
CA SER A 200 -8.68 6.75 -11.46
C SER A 200 -7.26 6.34 -11.81
N ILE A 201 -6.35 6.46 -10.85
CA ILE A 201 -4.91 6.26 -11.04
C ILE A 201 -4.44 5.13 -10.14
N ILE A 202 -3.84 4.09 -10.72
CA ILE A 202 -3.29 2.96 -9.95
C ILE A 202 -1.81 3.14 -9.68
N LEU A 203 -1.44 3.10 -8.40
CA LEU A 203 -0.06 3.11 -7.92
C LEU A 203 0.38 1.69 -7.60
N THR A 204 1.16 1.08 -8.49
CA THR A 204 1.58 -0.31 -8.34
C THR A 204 3.04 -0.53 -8.74
N ASP A 205 3.69 -1.50 -8.14
CA ASP A 205 5.02 -1.98 -8.54
C ASP A 205 4.91 -3.29 -9.34
N SER A 206 6.00 -3.66 -10.01
CA SER A 206 6.03 -4.81 -10.91
C SER A 206 5.78 -6.17 -10.23
N SER A 207 5.92 -6.26 -8.91
CA SER A 207 5.64 -7.51 -8.19
C SER A 207 4.17 -7.93 -8.29
N LYS A 208 3.26 -6.96 -8.51
CA LYS A 208 1.82 -7.20 -8.63
C LYS A 208 1.39 -7.79 -9.98
N PHE A 209 2.26 -7.73 -10.99
CA PHE A 209 1.98 -8.32 -12.30
C PHE A 209 2.14 -9.86 -12.34
N SER A 210 2.76 -10.45 -11.34
CA SER A 210 2.85 -11.90 -11.13
C SER A 210 1.83 -12.45 -10.12
N GLU A 211 1.04 -11.58 -9.52
CA GLU A 211 0.03 -11.93 -8.50
C GLU A 211 -1.37 -11.66 -9.05
N HIS A 212 -2.37 -12.42 -8.60
CA HIS A 212 -3.77 -12.13 -8.86
C HIS A 212 -4.64 -12.48 -7.67
N GLY A 213 -5.62 -11.63 -7.40
CA GLY A 213 -6.69 -11.90 -6.44
C GLY A 213 -7.91 -12.49 -7.14
N VAL A 214 -8.86 -12.96 -6.33
CA VAL A 214 -10.11 -13.56 -6.84
C VAL A 214 -11.21 -12.52 -7.12
N VAL A 215 -11.03 -11.28 -6.67
CA VAL A 215 -12.03 -10.21 -6.80
C VAL A 215 -11.57 -9.19 -7.84
N MET A 216 -12.40 -8.93 -8.86
CA MET A 216 -12.14 -7.90 -9.86
C MET A 216 -12.29 -6.51 -9.25
N GLN A 217 -11.18 -5.76 -9.20
CA GLN A 217 -11.13 -4.38 -8.72
C GLN A 217 -11.56 -3.41 -9.83
N SER A 218 -10.90 -3.47 -10.99
CA SER A 218 -11.20 -2.60 -12.13
C SER A 218 -10.79 -3.27 -13.45
N LYS A 219 -11.43 -2.88 -14.54
CA LYS A 219 -10.95 -3.20 -15.88
C LYS A 219 -9.95 -2.14 -16.35
N PHE A 220 -9.11 -2.46 -17.32
CA PHE A 220 -8.17 -1.47 -17.87
C PHE A 220 -8.83 -0.19 -18.37
N LYS A 221 -9.97 -0.33 -19.04
CA LYS A 221 -10.72 0.82 -19.58
C LYS A 221 -11.28 1.78 -18.52
N ASP A 222 -11.32 1.34 -17.26
CA ASP A 222 -11.85 2.10 -16.14
C ASP A 222 -10.71 2.83 -15.37
N ILE A 223 -9.46 2.70 -15.85
CA ILE A 223 -8.25 3.29 -15.26
C ILE A 223 -7.63 4.24 -16.27
N ASP A 224 -7.33 5.47 -15.82
CA ASP A 224 -6.78 6.52 -16.67
C ASP A 224 -5.25 6.52 -16.69
N MET A 225 -4.61 6.03 -15.61
CA MET A 225 -3.16 5.97 -15.49
C MET A 225 -2.70 4.86 -14.53
#